data_b034d8738a338c3c3684d72fc791b0e2
#
_entry.id   b034d8738a338c3c3684d72fc791b0e2
#
_cell.length_a   1.000
_cell.length_b   1.000
_cell.length_c   1.000
_cell.angle_alpha   90.00
_cell.angle_beta   90.00
_cell.angle_gamma   90.00
#
_symmetry.space_group_name_H-M   'P 1'
#
loop_
_entity.id
_entity.type
_entity.pdbx_description
1 polymer ?
#
loop_
_entity_poly.entity_id
_entity_poly.type
_entity_poly.pdbx_seq_one_letter_code
_entity_poly.pdbx_strand_id
1 'polypeptide(L)'
;ALSSAASDVYKRQVYCRQPGTRLGSSGELFMAPRLDDQACVWGCLHGFLESSGGAHLPVFCLLDNEEVGSATPEGAASTLLRDVLRRIAGALDVDEEGYQILLSRSLLVSADNAHAIHPNHPELSDRDNAPRLNGGIVLKFSAPRRYATDGGSAAAFRALCRRADVPVQTMANRSDLPGGSTLGSIAGTLVPVSAVDIGLAQLAMHAAVEVMGAEDYPRLIAAMRQFYKE
;
A
#
# COMPACT_ATOMS: atom_id res chain seq x y z
N ALA A 1 -17.39 -26.61 21.11
CA ALA A 1 -16.66 -26.44 22.38
C ALA A 1 -15.17 -26.12 22.20
N LEU A 2 -14.58 -26.46 21.06
CA LEU A 2 -13.15 -26.17 20.78
C LEU A 2 -12.89 -24.69 20.45
N SER A 3 -13.91 -23.92 20.21
CA SER A 3 -13.75 -22.55 19.73
C SER A 3 -13.84 -21.47 20.81
N SER A 4 -14.36 -21.78 22.01
CA SER A 4 -14.67 -20.71 22.95
C SER A 4 -13.42 -20.07 23.56
N ALA A 5 -12.42 -20.84 23.96
CA ALA A 5 -11.20 -20.29 24.54
C ALA A 5 -10.32 -19.59 23.50
N ALA A 6 -10.15 -20.17 22.31
CA ALA A 6 -9.38 -19.57 21.25
C ALA A 6 -10.09 -18.33 20.66
N SER A 7 -11.41 -18.39 20.47
CA SER A 7 -12.20 -17.23 20.02
C SER A 7 -12.26 -16.12 21.08
N ASP A 8 -12.22 -16.47 22.37
CA ASP A 8 -12.15 -15.50 23.46
C ASP A 8 -10.80 -14.76 23.52
N VAL A 9 -9.70 -15.41 23.22
CA VAL A 9 -8.38 -14.76 23.13
C VAL A 9 -8.37 -13.76 21.98
N TYR A 10 -8.87 -14.12 20.81
CA TYR A 10 -8.97 -13.20 19.66
C TYR A 10 -9.95 -12.04 19.86
N LYS A 11 -11.02 -12.25 20.60
CA LYS A 11 -12.06 -11.26 20.83
C LYS A 11 -11.77 -10.27 21.97
N ARG A 12 -10.69 -10.46 22.72
CA ARG A 12 -10.33 -9.61 23.86
C ARG A 12 -9.10 -8.75 23.58
N GLN A 13 -9.07 -8.13 22.41
CA GLN A 13 -8.03 -7.17 22.06
C GLN A 13 -8.33 -5.79 22.66
N VAL A 14 -7.30 -5.17 23.21
CA VAL A 14 -7.35 -3.76 23.61
C VAL A 14 -7.08 -2.92 22.38
N TYR A 15 -7.95 -1.94 22.13
CA TYR A 15 -7.77 -1.02 21.00
C TYR A 15 -8.08 0.42 21.41
N CYS A 16 -7.46 1.37 20.72
CA CYS A 16 -7.72 2.78 20.91
C CYS A 16 -9.07 3.15 20.29
N ARG A 17 -9.90 3.85 21.07
CA ARG A 17 -11.23 4.34 20.64
C ARG A 17 -11.23 5.83 20.28
N GLN A 18 -10.07 6.46 20.18
CA GLN A 18 -9.97 7.84 19.76
C GLN A 18 -10.64 8.01 18.38
N PRO A 19 -11.63 8.88 18.22
CA PRO A 19 -12.22 9.15 16.93
C PRO A 19 -11.22 9.86 16.02
N GLY A 20 -11.35 9.64 14.72
CA GLY A 20 -10.58 10.38 13.72
C GLY A 20 -10.83 11.87 13.87
N THR A 21 -9.77 12.66 13.91
CA THR A 21 -9.83 14.10 14.19
C THR A 21 -8.91 14.88 13.25
N ARG A 22 -9.40 15.98 12.70
CA ARG A 22 -8.54 16.94 11.98
C ARG A 22 -7.77 17.80 12.96
N LEU A 23 -6.49 18.01 12.66
CA LEU A 23 -5.55 18.82 13.44
C LEU A 23 -4.89 19.87 12.55
N GLY A 24 -4.23 20.84 13.21
CA GLY A 24 -3.59 21.99 12.56
C GLY A 24 -4.51 23.18 12.45
N SER A 25 -3.95 24.33 12.15
CA SER A 25 -4.69 25.61 12.09
C SER A 25 -5.68 25.67 10.92
N SER A 26 -5.44 24.91 9.86
CA SER A 26 -6.29 24.78 8.68
C SER A 26 -6.90 23.37 8.52
N GLY A 27 -6.73 22.48 9.50
CA GLY A 27 -7.17 21.10 9.42
C GLY A 27 -6.33 20.27 8.45
N GLU A 28 -5.08 20.65 8.25
CA GLU A 28 -4.14 20.05 7.29
C GLU A 28 -3.62 18.68 7.70
N LEU A 29 -3.85 18.27 8.94
CA LEU A 29 -3.48 16.94 9.45
C LEU A 29 -4.72 16.15 9.84
N PHE A 30 -4.59 14.84 9.79
CA PHE A 30 -5.60 13.90 10.25
C PHE A 30 -4.97 12.90 11.22
N MET A 31 -5.62 12.72 12.36
CA MET A 31 -5.18 11.84 13.44
C MET A 31 -6.23 10.77 13.68
N ALA A 32 -5.82 9.51 13.66
CA ALA A 32 -6.66 8.37 14.00
C ALA A 32 -5.82 7.17 14.40
N PRO A 33 -6.38 6.18 15.13
CA PRO A 33 -5.74 4.89 15.27
C PRO A 33 -5.76 4.12 13.95
N ARG A 34 -4.76 3.29 13.70
CA ARG A 34 -4.68 2.37 12.57
C ARG A 34 -4.80 3.03 11.20
N LEU A 35 -4.19 4.20 11.03
CA LEU A 35 -4.00 4.78 9.69
C LEU A 35 -3.14 3.85 8.83
N ASP A 36 -2.19 3.21 9.46
CA ASP A 36 -1.46 2.08 8.97
C ASP A 36 -2.25 0.78 9.26
N ASP A 37 -2.77 0.06 8.22
CA ASP A 37 -2.79 0.58 6.83
C ASP A 37 -4.22 0.81 6.32
N GLN A 38 -5.15 1.18 7.21
CA GLN A 38 -6.53 1.47 6.82
C GLN A 38 -6.62 2.64 5.80
N ALA A 39 -5.67 3.56 5.83
CA ALA A 39 -5.67 4.69 4.89
C ALA A 39 -5.45 4.24 3.45
N CYS A 40 -4.44 3.37 3.20
CA CYS A 40 -4.23 2.84 1.85
C CYS A 40 -5.33 1.87 1.44
N VAL A 41 -5.82 1.02 2.36
CA VAL A 41 -6.93 0.09 2.08
C VAL A 41 -8.14 0.83 1.55
N TRP A 42 -8.65 1.81 2.29
CA TRP A 42 -9.83 2.57 1.89
C TRP A 42 -9.57 3.47 0.68
N GLY A 43 -8.39 4.09 0.59
CA GLY A 43 -8.02 4.92 -0.56
C GLY A 43 -7.96 4.12 -1.87
N CYS A 44 -7.36 2.94 -1.85
CA CYS A 44 -7.31 2.04 -3.01
C CYS A 44 -8.70 1.47 -3.36
N LEU A 45 -9.50 1.09 -2.37
CA LEU A 45 -10.86 0.60 -2.59
C LEU A 45 -11.76 1.68 -3.20
N HIS A 46 -11.70 2.92 -2.71
CA HIS A 46 -12.47 4.03 -3.29
C HIS A 46 -12.03 4.29 -4.74
N GLY A 47 -10.72 4.34 -5.01
CA GLY A 47 -10.22 4.47 -6.38
C GLY A 47 -10.71 3.36 -7.30
N PHE A 48 -10.76 2.12 -6.82
CA PHE A 48 -11.30 0.97 -7.55
C PHE A 48 -12.80 1.15 -7.85
N LEU A 49 -13.61 1.48 -6.84
CA LEU A 49 -15.07 1.63 -6.97
C LEU A 49 -15.47 2.84 -7.84
N GLU A 50 -14.67 3.90 -7.83
CA GLU A 50 -14.90 5.11 -8.64
C GLU A 50 -14.36 4.98 -10.07
N SER A 51 -13.66 3.91 -10.40
CA SER A 51 -13.17 3.67 -11.75
C SER A 51 -14.30 3.27 -12.69
N SER A 52 -14.30 3.81 -13.89
CA SER A 52 -15.35 3.56 -14.91
C SER A 52 -14.97 2.48 -15.93
N GLY A 53 -14.15 1.51 -15.52
CA GLY A 53 -13.64 0.49 -16.43
C GLY A 53 -12.65 1.04 -17.46
N GLY A 54 -11.79 0.17 -17.97
CA GLY A 54 -10.75 0.49 -18.95
C GLY A 54 -10.50 -0.67 -19.90
N ALA A 55 -9.38 -0.64 -20.61
CA ALA A 55 -8.95 -1.72 -21.48
C ALA A 55 -8.41 -2.94 -20.70
N HIS A 56 -8.21 -2.81 -19.40
CA HIS A 56 -7.64 -3.85 -18.53
C HIS A 56 -8.66 -4.35 -17.51
N LEU A 57 -8.43 -5.54 -16.97
CA LEU A 57 -9.21 -6.10 -15.87
C LEU A 57 -8.68 -5.49 -14.55
N PRO A 58 -9.45 -4.61 -13.88
CA PRO A 58 -9.05 -4.09 -12.59
C PRO A 58 -9.24 -5.15 -11.51
N VAL A 59 -8.24 -5.32 -10.65
CA VAL A 59 -8.29 -6.22 -9.50
C VAL A 59 -7.88 -5.44 -8.26
N PHE A 60 -8.72 -5.45 -7.23
CA PHE A 60 -8.38 -5.00 -5.88
C PHE A 60 -8.25 -6.23 -4.98
N CYS A 61 -7.14 -6.35 -4.27
CA CYS A 61 -6.90 -7.44 -3.33
C CYS A 61 -6.53 -6.85 -1.97
N LEU A 62 -7.24 -7.26 -0.94
CA LEU A 62 -6.93 -6.97 0.45
C LEU A 62 -6.32 -8.23 1.07
N LEU A 63 -5.11 -8.10 1.62
CA LEU A 63 -4.39 -9.17 2.29
C LEU A 63 -4.30 -8.87 3.78
N ASP A 64 -4.43 -9.90 4.60
CA ASP A 64 -4.42 -9.77 6.06
C ASP A 64 -3.04 -10.11 6.64
N ASN A 65 -2.84 -9.79 7.91
CA ASN A 65 -1.68 -10.16 8.72
C ASN A 65 -0.32 -9.61 8.21
N GLU A 66 -0.31 -8.46 7.56
CA GLU A 66 0.92 -7.80 7.12
C GLU A 66 1.85 -7.54 8.31
N GLU A 67 1.34 -6.92 9.36
CA GLU A 67 2.07 -6.49 10.57
C GLU A 67 2.72 -7.64 11.38
N VAL A 68 2.28 -8.86 11.14
CA VAL A 68 2.83 -10.07 11.78
C VAL A 68 3.58 -10.97 10.80
N GLY A 69 3.93 -10.45 9.62
CA GLY A 69 4.84 -11.08 8.67
C GLY A 69 4.19 -11.79 7.49
N SER A 70 2.90 -11.57 7.21
CA SER A 70 2.18 -12.06 6.01
C SER A 70 2.11 -13.58 5.82
N ALA A 71 2.63 -14.38 6.76
CA ALA A 71 2.76 -15.85 6.63
C ALA A 71 1.50 -16.60 7.12
N THR A 72 0.34 -16.20 6.63
CA THR A 72 -0.95 -16.84 6.92
C THR A 72 -1.69 -17.18 5.63
N PRO A 73 -2.75 -17.99 5.65
CA PRO A 73 -3.53 -18.30 4.44
C PRO A 73 -4.11 -17.07 3.72
N GLU A 74 -4.38 -16.00 4.44
CA GLU A 74 -4.93 -14.74 3.94
C GLU A 74 -3.84 -13.67 3.69
N GLY A 75 -2.60 -13.94 4.04
CA GLY A 75 -1.48 -13.03 3.94
C GLY A 75 -0.78 -13.05 2.57
N ALA A 76 0.10 -12.08 2.35
CA ALA A 76 0.81 -11.91 1.07
C ALA A 76 1.77 -13.07 0.73
N ALA A 77 2.23 -13.83 1.73
CA ALA A 77 3.08 -15.02 1.53
C ALA A 77 2.29 -16.27 1.16
N SER A 78 0.95 -16.21 1.09
CA SER A 78 0.11 -17.32 0.66
C SER A 78 -0.04 -17.37 -0.87
N THR A 79 -0.61 -18.46 -1.35
CA THR A 79 -0.95 -18.62 -2.77
C THR A 79 -2.28 -17.96 -3.14
N LEU A 80 -2.97 -17.33 -2.20
CA LEU A 80 -4.32 -16.78 -2.38
C LEU A 80 -4.44 -15.89 -3.62
N LEU A 81 -3.58 -14.88 -3.73
CA LEU A 81 -3.61 -13.94 -4.87
C LEU A 81 -3.38 -14.69 -6.19
N ARG A 82 -2.34 -15.53 -6.26
CA ARG A 82 -2.03 -16.33 -7.45
C ARG A 82 -3.21 -17.22 -7.86
N ASP A 83 -3.77 -17.93 -6.91
CA ASP A 83 -4.81 -18.93 -7.18
C ASP A 83 -6.12 -18.25 -7.59
N VAL A 84 -6.45 -17.09 -7.03
CA VAL A 84 -7.59 -16.27 -7.46
C VAL A 84 -7.38 -15.73 -8.87
N LEU A 85 -6.21 -15.17 -9.19
CA LEU A 85 -5.91 -14.66 -10.53
C LEU A 85 -5.97 -15.78 -11.60
N ARG A 86 -5.45 -16.97 -11.32
CA ARG A 86 -5.58 -18.12 -12.22
C ARG A 86 -7.04 -18.52 -12.44
N ARG A 87 -7.84 -18.53 -11.40
CA ARG A 87 -9.28 -18.85 -11.52
C ARG A 87 -10.03 -17.79 -12.31
N ILE A 88 -9.69 -16.52 -12.17
CA ILE A 88 -10.24 -15.44 -12.99
C ILE A 88 -9.86 -15.65 -14.46
N ALA A 89 -8.59 -15.91 -14.76
CA ALA A 89 -8.12 -16.17 -16.11
C ALA A 89 -8.86 -17.37 -16.75
N GLY A 90 -8.99 -18.48 -16.01
CA GLY A 90 -9.75 -19.65 -16.48
C GLY A 90 -11.23 -19.37 -16.71
N ALA A 91 -11.86 -18.53 -15.89
CA ALA A 91 -13.26 -18.10 -16.09
C ALA A 91 -13.44 -17.19 -17.32
N LEU A 92 -12.35 -16.61 -17.83
CA LEU A 92 -12.30 -15.80 -19.05
C LEU A 92 -11.79 -16.61 -20.26
N ASP A 93 -11.75 -17.94 -20.17
CA ASP A 93 -11.23 -18.86 -21.19
C ASP A 93 -9.76 -18.58 -21.60
N VAL A 94 -8.96 -18.04 -20.66
CA VAL A 94 -7.53 -17.82 -20.85
C VAL A 94 -6.76 -19.05 -20.36
N ASP A 95 -5.98 -19.64 -21.23
CA ASP A 95 -5.11 -20.79 -20.92
C ASP A 95 -3.88 -20.37 -20.09
N GLU A 96 -3.04 -21.35 -19.72
CA GLU A 96 -1.86 -21.10 -18.88
C GLU A 96 -0.83 -20.17 -19.57
N GLU A 97 -0.62 -20.31 -20.88
CA GLU A 97 0.27 -19.44 -21.64
C GLU A 97 -0.28 -18.00 -21.69
N GLY A 98 -1.56 -17.87 -21.97
CA GLY A 98 -2.27 -16.58 -21.90
C GLY A 98 -2.19 -15.94 -20.52
N TYR A 99 -2.28 -16.73 -19.45
CA TYR A 99 -2.13 -16.25 -18.08
C TYR A 99 -0.72 -15.66 -17.82
N GLN A 100 0.34 -16.34 -18.29
CA GLN A 100 1.72 -15.82 -18.18
C GLN A 100 1.90 -14.53 -18.97
N ILE A 101 1.30 -14.42 -20.16
CA ILE A 101 1.29 -13.19 -20.96
C ILE A 101 0.55 -12.07 -20.22
N LEU A 102 -0.60 -12.35 -19.59
CA LEU A 102 -1.32 -11.38 -18.79
C LEU A 102 -0.47 -10.84 -17.64
N LEU A 103 0.18 -11.72 -16.88
CA LEU A 103 1.06 -11.33 -15.78
C LEU A 103 2.21 -10.43 -16.26
N SER A 104 2.85 -10.77 -17.37
CA SER A 104 3.98 -10.00 -17.93
C SER A 104 3.58 -8.57 -18.38
N ARG A 105 2.30 -8.34 -18.66
CA ARG A 105 1.73 -7.07 -19.07
C ARG A 105 1.00 -6.32 -17.95
N SER A 106 0.96 -6.91 -16.77
CA SER A 106 0.27 -6.33 -15.61
C SER A 106 1.20 -5.46 -14.78
N LEU A 107 0.61 -4.53 -14.05
CA LEU A 107 1.27 -3.74 -13.02
C LEU A 107 0.57 -3.96 -11.69
N LEU A 108 1.33 -4.33 -10.66
CA LEU A 108 0.87 -4.42 -9.29
C LEU A 108 1.23 -3.13 -8.55
N VAL A 109 0.26 -2.49 -7.95
CA VAL A 109 0.47 -1.43 -6.97
C VAL A 109 0.30 -2.03 -5.59
N SER A 110 1.39 -2.11 -4.83
CA SER A 110 1.41 -2.50 -3.42
C SER A 110 1.32 -1.22 -2.59
N ALA A 111 0.25 -1.05 -1.86
CA ALA A 111 -0.02 0.17 -1.12
C ALA A 111 0.02 -0.12 0.38
N ASP A 112 0.87 0.59 1.09
CA ASP A 112 1.13 0.50 2.51
C ASP A 112 1.81 1.79 2.98
N ASN A 113 1.45 2.34 4.15
CA ASN A 113 1.89 3.66 4.57
C ASN A 113 3.43 3.79 4.69
N ALA A 114 3.92 5.00 4.72
CA ALA A 114 5.34 5.32 4.74
C ALA A 114 5.69 6.26 5.89
N HIS A 115 6.85 6.07 6.51
CA HIS A 115 7.35 7.01 7.52
C HIS A 115 7.59 8.40 6.91
N ALA A 116 6.95 9.42 7.47
CA ALA A 116 7.32 10.81 7.22
C ALA A 116 8.58 11.19 8.01
N ILE A 117 9.31 12.20 7.53
CA ILE A 117 10.39 12.80 8.31
C ILE A 117 9.83 13.31 9.65
N HIS A 118 10.43 12.84 10.75
CA HIS A 118 10.01 13.25 12.08
C HIS A 118 10.60 14.62 12.43
N PRO A 119 9.80 15.62 12.80
CA PRO A 119 10.29 16.99 13.00
C PRO A 119 11.36 17.10 14.10
N ASN A 120 11.29 16.25 15.13
CA ASN A 120 12.26 16.26 16.24
C ASN A 120 13.43 15.28 16.02
N HIS A 121 13.36 14.41 15.03
CA HIS A 121 14.36 13.38 14.74
C HIS A 121 14.62 13.25 13.23
N PRO A 122 14.92 14.34 12.54
CA PRO A 122 15.17 14.30 11.09
C PRO A 122 16.39 13.44 10.73
N GLU A 123 17.31 13.27 11.66
CA GLU A 123 18.50 12.44 11.50
C GLU A 123 18.23 10.94 11.32
N LEU A 124 17.01 10.48 11.66
CA LEU A 124 16.61 9.08 11.46
C LEU A 124 16.15 8.80 10.02
N SER A 125 15.91 9.83 9.23
CA SER A 125 15.51 9.71 7.82
C SER A 125 16.71 9.87 6.89
N ASP A 126 16.59 9.35 5.66
CA ASP A 126 17.53 9.69 4.58
C ASP A 126 17.44 11.19 4.29
N ARG A 127 18.59 11.82 4.04
CA ARG A 127 18.67 13.27 3.89
C ARG A 127 17.88 13.83 2.71
N ASP A 128 17.88 13.09 1.60
CA ASP A 128 17.38 13.56 0.32
C ASP A 128 16.05 12.90 -0.07
N ASN A 129 15.72 11.76 0.57
CA ASN A 129 14.55 10.93 0.23
C ASN A 129 13.64 10.70 1.44
N ALA A 130 13.37 11.75 2.20
CA ALA A 130 12.49 11.71 3.35
C ALA A 130 11.11 12.30 3.00
N PRO A 131 10.02 11.50 3.08
CA PRO A 131 8.68 12.00 2.78
C PRO A 131 8.19 13.02 3.81
N ARG A 132 7.31 13.91 3.34
CA ARG A 132 6.64 14.93 4.16
C ARG A 132 5.13 14.72 4.12
N LEU A 133 4.46 15.04 5.21
CA LEU A 133 2.99 15.08 5.26
C LEU A 133 2.46 16.09 4.23
N ASN A 134 1.38 15.77 3.57
CA ASN A 134 0.78 16.57 2.48
C ASN A 134 1.69 16.78 1.27
N GLY A 135 2.74 15.99 1.12
CA GLY A 135 3.65 16.06 -0.03
C GLY A 135 3.25 15.18 -1.22
N GLY A 136 2.15 14.46 -1.13
CA GLY A 136 1.70 13.52 -2.16
C GLY A 136 2.07 12.07 -1.87
N ILE A 137 1.83 11.21 -2.86
CA ILE A 137 2.07 9.78 -2.73
C ILE A 137 3.57 9.49 -2.66
N VAL A 138 3.94 8.61 -1.75
CA VAL A 138 5.32 8.17 -1.54
C VAL A 138 5.61 6.93 -2.40
N LEU A 139 6.63 7.00 -3.24
CA LEU A 139 7.25 5.83 -3.89
C LEU A 139 8.38 5.31 -3.00
N LYS A 140 8.30 4.06 -2.62
CA LYS A 140 9.26 3.40 -1.73
C LYS A 140 10.34 2.68 -2.53
N PHE A 141 11.62 2.96 -2.25
CA PHE A 141 12.77 2.30 -2.87
C PHE A 141 13.64 1.59 -1.83
N SER A 142 14.17 0.45 -2.20
CA SER A 142 15.06 -0.33 -1.35
C SER A 142 16.13 -1.05 -2.17
N ALA A 143 17.39 -0.76 -1.94
CA ALA A 143 18.50 -1.44 -2.59
C ALA A 143 18.51 -2.97 -2.31
N PRO A 144 18.26 -3.44 -1.06
CA PRO A 144 18.13 -4.86 -0.76
C PRO A 144 16.76 -5.47 -1.14
N ARG A 145 15.99 -4.81 -1.99
CA ARG A 145 14.70 -5.32 -2.50
C ARG A 145 13.65 -5.64 -1.42
N ARG A 146 13.65 -4.90 -0.32
CA ARG A 146 12.57 -4.96 0.66
C ARG A 146 11.27 -4.32 0.17
N TYR A 147 11.38 -3.46 -0.86
CA TYR A 147 10.28 -2.93 -1.67
C TYR A 147 10.47 -3.42 -3.10
N ALA A 148 9.38 -3.73 -3.79
CA ALA A 148 9.40 -4.29 -5.14
C ALA A 148 9.70 -3.26 -6.22
N THR A 149 9.58 -1.97 -5.92
CA THR A 149 9.76 -0.86 -6.85
C THR A 149 11.10 -0.92 -7.59
N ASP A 150 11.03 -0.79 -8.91
CA ASP A 150 12.17 -0.58 -9.79
C ASP A 150 12.01 0.68 -10.64
N GLY A 151 12.98 0.96 -11.52
CA GLY A 151 12.95 2.14 -12.37
C GLY A 151 11.78 2.15 -13.36
N GLY A 152 11.39 0.99 -13.89
CA GLY A 152 10.29 0.85 -14.84
C GLY A 152 8.94 1.06 -14.19
N SER A 153 8.66 0.33 -13.09
CA SER A 153 7.42 0.44 -12.34
C SER A 153 7.23 1.84 -11.73
N ALA A 154 8.32 2.44 -11.21
CA ALA A 154 8.31 3.80 -10.70
C ALA A 154 7.98 4.83 -11.80
N ALA A 155 8.56 4.68 -13.01
CA ALA A 155 8.29 5.56 -14.13
C ALA A 155 6.83 5.46 -14.59
N ALA A 156 6.29 4.26 -14.68
CA ALA A 156 4.90 4.00 -15.00
C ALA A 156 3.95 4.68 -14.00
N PHE A 157 4.17 4.45 -12.69
CA PHE A 157 3.33 5.05 -11.65
C PHE A 157 3.46 6.58 -11.59
N ARG A 158 4.67 7.14 -11.77
CA ARG A 158 4.85 8.59 -11.87
C ARG A 158 4.12 9.19 -13.09
N ALA A 159 4.10 8.50 -14.21
CA ALA A 159 3.36 8.93 -15.39
C ALA A 159 1.86 8.96 -15.13
N LEU A 160 1.34 7.94 -14.45
CA LEU A 160 -0.05 7.84 -14.00
C LEU A 160 -0.41 9.00 -13.05
N CYS A 161 0.40 9.25 -12.02
CA CYS A 161 0.17 10.35 -11.07
C CYS A 161 0.18 11.71 -11.76
N ARG A 162 1.05 11.94 -12.76
CA ARG A 162 1.02 13.18 -13.55
C ARG A 162 -0.29 13.38 -14.32
N ARG A 163 -0.88 12.30 -14.87
CA ARG A 163 -2.20 12.37 -15.53
C ARG A 163 -3.35 12.67 -14.56
N ALA A 164 -3.19 12.24 -13.30
CA ALA A 164 -4.14 12.50 -12.23
C ALA A 164 -3.90 13.83 -11.50
N ASP A 165 -2.89 14.61 -11.89
CA ASP A 165 -2.42 15.82 -11.17
C ASP A 165 -2.10 15.57 -9.71
N VAL A 166 -1.46 14.43 -9.41
CA VAL A 166 -1.09 14.00 -8.07
C VAL A 166 0.43 14.11 -7.88
N PRO A 167 0.90 14.86 -6.87
CA PRO A 167 2.32 14.94 -6.56
C PRO A 167 2.85 13.62 -5.99
N VAL A 168 4.14 13.36 -6.26
CA VAL A 168 4.81 12.12 -5.85
C VAL A 168 6.13 12.45 -5.17
N GLN A 169 6.34 11.82 -4.02
CA GLN A 169 7.59 11.87 -3.26
C GLN A 169 8.38 10.58 -3.42
N THR A 170 9.63 10.58 -3.04
CA THR A 170 10.49 9.39 -2.99
C THR A 170 10.87 9.10 -1.55
N MET A 171 10.86 7.83 -1.17
CA MET A 171 11.38 7.35 0.10
C MET A 171 12.48 6.32 -0.14
N ALA A 172 13.60 6.50 0.54
CA ALA A 172 14.61 5.48 0.76
C ALA A 172 14.96 5.46 2.25
N ASN A 173 15.18 4.28 2.79
CA ASN A 173 15.70 4.19 4.16
C ASN A 173 17.18 4.56 4.20
N ARG A 174 17.65 5.11 5.31
CA ARG A 174 19.08 5.26 5.56
C ARG A 174 19.76 3.90 5.43
N SER A 175 20.94 3.88 4.77
CA SER A 175 21.67 2.63 4.49
C SER A 175 22.26 1.97 5.74
N ASP A 176 22.41 2.72 6.82
CA ASP A 176 22.96 2.28 8.12
C ASP A 176 21.86 1.90 9.14
N LEU A 177 20.59 2.04 8.79
CA LEU A 177 19.47 1.65 9.64
C LEU A 177 18.66 0.52 8.98
N PRO A 178 18.13 -0.43 9.79
CA PRO A 178 17.24 -1.45 9.25
C PRO A 178 15.95 -0.79 8.76
N GLY A 179 15.55 -1.11 7.54
CA GLY A 179 14.25 -0.69 6.98
C GLY A 179 13.19 -1.76 7.16
N GLY A 180 11.92 -1.36 7.09
CA GLY A 180 10.80 -2.27 6.96
C GLY A 180 10.76 -2.97 5.59
N SER A 181 9.78 -3.82 5.40
CA SER A 181 9.39 -4.43 4.13
C SER A 181 7.89 -4.29 3.96
N THR A 182 7.41 -4.56 2.76
CA THR A 182 5.98 -4.50 2.44
C THR A 182 5.52 -5.78 1.76
N LEU A 183 4.22 -5.92 1.65
CA LEU A 183 3.59 -7.06 0.99
C LEU A 183 3.98 -7.21 -0.49
N GLY A 184 4.37 -6.12 -1.19
CA GLY A 184 4.72 -6.12 -2.61
C GLY A 184 5.91 -7.01 -2.94
N SER A 185 6.98 -6.95 -2.15
CA SER A 185 8.15 -7.82 -2.34
C SER A 185 7.85 -9.28 -2.05
N ILE A 186 6.93 -9.57 -1.12
CA ILE A 186 6.51 -10.92 -0.75
C ILE A 186 5.59 -11.50 -1.83
N ALA A 187 4.51 -10.80 -2.17
CA ALA A 187 3.55 -11.23 -3.19
C ALA A 187 4.21 -11.43 -4.57
N GLY A 188 5.16 -10.57 -4.92
CA GLY A 188 5.90 -10.64 -6.18
C GLY A 188 6.72 -11.92 -6.38
N THR A 189 7.03 -12.67 -5.32
CA THR A 189 7.68 -13.98 -5.43
C THR A 189 6.70 -15.10 -5.89
N LEU A 190 5.42 -14.91 -5.65
CA LEU A 190 4.36 -15.88 -5.99
C LEU A 190 3.59 -15.49 -7.25
N VAL A 191 3.52 -14.20 -7.53
CA VAL A 191 2.88 -13.61 -8.72
C VAL A 191 3.89 -12.69 -9.40
N PRO A 192 4.65 -13.19 -10.39
CA PRO A 192 5.76 -12.48 -11.02
C PRO A 192 5.27 -11.38 -11.97
N VAL A 193 4.83 -10.27 -11.42
CA VAL A 193 4.40 -9.07 -12.15
C VAL A 193 5.33 -7.89 -11.87
N SER A 194 5.36 -6.91 -12.77
CA SER A 194 5.99 -5.63 -12.45
C SER A 194 5.27 -4.98 -11.28
N ALA A 195 6.00 -4.58 -10.23
CA ALA A 195 5.39 -4.08 -9.01
C ALA A 195 5.98 -2.74 -8.57
N VAL A 196 5.14 -1.90 -7.98
CA VAL A 196 5.52 -0.63 -7.37
C VAL A 196 4.96 -0.55 -5.96
N ASP A 197 5.81 -0.25 -4.98
CA ASP A 197 5.41 0.00 -3.60
C ASP A 197 5.18 1.49 -3.37
N ILE A 198 3.99 1.81 -2.93
CA ILE A 198 3.56 3.18 -2.64
C ILE A 198 3.05 3.29 -1.21
N GLY A 199 2.82 4.52 -0.75
CA GLY A 199 2.16 4.76 0.53
C GLY A 199 1.82 6.21 0.77
N LEU A 200 1.17 6.47 1.90
CA LEU A 200 0.93 7.80 2.42
C LEU A 200 1.91 8.09 3.55
N ALA A 201 2.46 9.30 3.55
CA ALA A 201 3.40 9.71 4.58
C ALA A 201 2.66 9.88 5.93
N GLN A 202 3.19 9.26 6.99
CA GLN A 202 2.61 9.38 8.33
C GLN A 202 3.67 9.48 9.42
N LEU A 203 3.26 10.00 10.57
CA LEU A 203 4.01 10.03 11.81
C LEU A 203 3.39 9.08 12.83
N ALA A 204 4.20 8.64 13.77
CA ALA A 204 3.79 7.77 14.87
C ALA A 204 3.17 6.43 14.41
N MET A 205 3.66 5.87 13.29
CA MET A 205 3.28 4.54 12.80
C MET A 205 3.40 3.51 13.92
N HIS A 206 2.40 2.63 14.05
CA HIS A 206 2.24 1.64 15.12
C HIS A 206 1.98 2.21 16.52
N ALA A 207 1.81 3.51 16.68
CA ALA A 207 1.35 4.08 17.94
C ALA A 207 -0.16 3.87 18.12
N ALA A 208 -0.66 4.06 19.35
CA ALA A 208 -2.09 3.97 19.62
C ALA A 208 -2.93 4.96 18.79
N VAL A 209 -2.32 6.08 18.40
CA VAL A 209 -2.87 7.10 17.50
C VAL A 209 -1.77 7.57 16.57
N GLU A 210 -2.07 7.65 15.30
CA GLU A 210 -1.16 7.99 14.21
C GLU A 210 -1.61 9.29 13.52
N VAL A 211 -0.70 9.95 12.79
CA VAL A 211 -0.98 11.23 12.13
C VAL A 211 -0.51 11.20 10.69
N MET A 212 -1.38 11.61 9.78
CA MET A 212 -1.08 11.75 8.35
C MET A 212 -1.45 13.13 7.80
N GLY A 213 -1.01 13.44 6.61
CA GLY A 213 -1.47 14.61 5.87
C GLY A 213 -2.91 14.43 5.36
N ALA A 214 -3.78 15.38 5.65
CA ALA A 214 -5.20 15.28 5.27
C ALA A 214 -5.42 15.36 3.74
N GLU A 215 -4.48 15.99 3.01
CA GLU A 215 -4.54 16.14 1.56
C GLU A 215 -4.05 14.89 0.80
N ASP A 216 -3.26 14.03 1.44
CA ASP A 216 -2.65 12.88 0.76
C ASP A 216 -3.67 11.76 0.51
N TYR A 217 -4.69 11.60 1.36
CA TYR A 217 -5.73 10.60 1.19
C TYR A 217 -6.58 10.81 -0.09
N PRO A 218 -7.17 11.99 -0.37
CA PRO A 218 -7.87 12.21 -1.63
C PRO A 218 -6.95 12.11 -2.86
N ARG A 219 -5.66 12.41 -2.73
CA ARG A 219 -4.67 12.22 -3.78
C ARG A 219 -4.46 10.75 -4.11
N LEU A 220 -4.44 9.88 -3.09
CA LEU A 220 -4.38 8.43 -3.31
C LEU A 220 -5.60 7.93 -4.08
N ILE A 221 -6.81 8.35 -3.70
CA ILE A 221 -8.05 7.99 -4.41
C ILE A 221 -7.96 8.42 -5.89
N ALA A 222 -7.51 9.64 -6.15
CA ALA A 222 -7.37 10.16 -7.52
C ALA A 222 -6.36 9.35 -8.35
N ALA A 223 -5.21 9.03 -7.78
CA ALA A 223 -4.20 8.22 -8.44
C ALA A 223 -4.69 6.79 -8.71
N MET A 224 -5.34 6.14 -7.74
CA MET A 224 -5.85 4.78 -7.90
C MET A 224 -7.02 4.71 -8.87
N ARG A 225 -7.90 5.72 -8.89
CA ARG A 225 -8.94 5.83 -9.93
C ARG A 225 -8.33 5.92 -11.33
N GLN A 226 -7.24 6.67 -11.49
CA GLN A 226 -6.52 6.75 -12.77
C GLN A 226 -5.84 5.41 -13.12
N PHE A 227 -5.26 4.74 -12.14
CA PHE A 227 -4.64 3.42 -12.31
C PHE A 227 -5.63 2.38 -12.83
N TYR A 228 -6.82 2.30 -12.24
CA TYR A 228 -7.83 1.32 -12.65
C TYR A 228 -8.55 1.68 -13.96
N LYS A 229 -8.41 2.90 -14.44
CA LYS A 229 -8.99 3.35 -15.71
C LYS A 229 -8.11 3.01 -16.93
N GLU A 230 -6.81 2.89 -16.72
CA GLU A 230 -5.83 2.62 -17.80
C GLU A 230 -5.73 1.15 -18.15
#